data_75d095ec1f1e7492b026e97f17f87f10
#
_entry.id   75d095ec1f1e7492b026e97f17f87f10
#
_cell.length_a   1.000
_cell.length_b   1.000
_cell.length_c   1.000
_cell.angle_alpha   90.00
_cell.angle_beta   90.00
_cell.angle_gamma   90.00
#
_symmetry.space_group_name_H-M   'P 1'
#
loop_
_entity.id
_entity.type
_entity.pdbx_description
1 polymer ?
#
loop_
_entity_poly.entity_id
_entity_poly.type
_entity_poly.pdbx_seq_one_letter_code
_entity_poly.pdbx_strand_id
1 'polypeptide(L)'
;MNILIVGNGFDLAHGLPTKYADFLKFIDFFYKHKAQESSGLELIAGEDINCYKYFTDLFNSKQDSEFDQYLYDQSRKTIHELSDLCKDNAWIKYFSEVYKSREQKGKDGWIDFESEISLIIQTFNSVSRDIQETIQKGGVGTVLSQRQLNVLALFLEKMDSSSGMATHVWKKEEIDFWKQKLLEDLNKLTRALEIYLSDYISNFMLGNGLPDIKNLPYLDKILSFNYTCTYQRIYGEHPFLEFDYVHGKADLRNDIQSTNMVLGIDEYLEGDARDKDLEFIEFKKFFQRIHKETGGLYEGWLEEIQSEKKIYEISAIVKENGCLLYTSPSPRDGATSR
;
A
#
# COMPACT_ATOMS: atom_id res chain seq x y z
N MET A 1 -14.94 -8.78 26.67
CA MET A 1 -14.02 -8.90 25.49
C MET A 1 -13.23 -7.60 25.35
N ASN A 2 -11.90 -7.67 25.28
CA ASN A 2 -10.99 -6.54 25.12
C ASN A 2 -10.36 -6.61 23.71
N ILE A 3 -10.56 -5.57 22.91
CA ILE A 3 -10.05 -5.51 21.54
C ILE A 3 -9.06 -4.36 21.41
N LEU A 4 -7.86 -4.63 20.91
CA LEU A 4 -6.90 -3.60 20.51
C LEU A 4 -7.00 -3.38 19.00
N ILE A 5 -7.17 -2.11 18.59
CA ILE A 5 -7.17 -1.71 17.18
C ILE A 5 -5.85 -1.02 16.89
N VAL A 6 -5.11 -1.53 15.90
CA VAL A 6 -3.81 -0.98 15.49
C VAL A 6 -3.81 -0.58 14.02
N GLY A 7 -3.11 0.50 13.71
CA GLY A 7 -2.87 0.99 12.35
C GLY A 7 -1.42 1.40 12.17
N ASN A 8 -1.06 2.01 11.04
CA ASN A 8 0.33 2.32 10.68
C ASN A 8 1.08 3.14 11.75
N GLY A 9 0.39 3.99 12.51
CA GLY A 9 0.97 4.71 13.64
C GLY A 9 1.58 3.78 14.71
N PHE A 10 1.06 2.56 14.86
CA PHE A 10 1.61 1.57 15.77
C PHE A 10 3.02 1.13 15.33
N ASP A 11 3.20 0.81 14.06
CA ASP A 11 4.51 0.44 13.51
C ASP A 11 5.52 1.59 13.61
N LEU A 12 5.07 2.80 13.27
CA LEU A 12 5.90 4.00 13.35
C LEU A 12 6.33 4.32 14.79
N ALA A 13 5.46 4.12 15.78
CA ALA A 13 5.78 4.28 17.20
C ALA A 13 6.86 3.29 17.69
N HIS A 14 7.00 2.15 16.99
CA HIS A 14 8.06 1.17 17.23
C HIS A 14 9.30 1.38 16.35
N GLY A 15 9.37 2.52 15.63
CA GLY A 15 10.51 2.88 14.79
C GLY A 15 10.62 2.13 13.47
N LEU A 16 9.57 1.45 13.04
CA LEU A 16 9.57 0.72 11.78
C LEU A 16 9.31 1.66 10.58
N PRO A 17 10.11 1.60 9.53
CA PRO A 17 9.92 2.39 8.32
C PRO A 17 8.83 1.76 7.43
N THR A 18 7.58 1.91 7.81
CA THR A 18 6.42 1.31 7.15
C THR A 18 5.56 2.31 6.37
N LYS A 19 6.03 3.56 6.20
CA LYS A 19 5.38 4.52 5.32
C LYS A 19 5.58 4.13 3.85
N TYR A 20 4.63 4.45 3.00
CA TYR A 20 4.79 4.29 1.55
C TYR A 20 6.01 5.05 0.99
N ALA A 21 6.33 6.22 1.58
CA ALA A 21 7.54 6.96 1.26
C ALA A 21 8.82 6.16 1.57
N ASP A 22 8.85 5.41 2.67
CA ASP A 22 9.99 4.56 3.02
C ASP A 22 10.17 3.42 2.01
N PHE A 23 9.06 2.83 1.56
CA PHE A 23 9.09 1.84 0.48
C PHE A 23 9.63 2.41 -0.83
N LEU A 24 9.21 3.62 -1.24
CA LEU A 24 9.74 4.27 -2.45
C LEU A 24 11.25 4.56 -2.34
N LYS A 25 11.71 5.04 -1.18
CA LYS A 25 13.13 5.23 -0.90
C LYS A 25 13.90 3.91 -0.95
N PHE A 26 13.32 2.83 -0.42
CA PHE A 26 13.89 1.50 -0.51
C PHE A 26 14.02 1.04 -1.96
N ILE A 27 13.00 1.22 -2.80
CA ILE A 27 13.06 0.86 -4.23
C ILE A 27 14.12 1.67 -4.97
N ASP A 28 14.22 2.98 -4.73
CA ASP A 28 15.26 3.83 -5.33
C ASP A 28 16.66 3.37 -4.91
N PHE A 29 16.85 3.06 -3.63
CA PHE A 29 18.09 2.49 -3.10
C PHE A 29 18.42 1.14 -3.75
N PHE A 30 17.43 0.24 -3.84
CA PHE A 30 17.58 -1.09 -4.43
C PHE A 30 18.08 -1.02 -5.87
N TYR A 31 17.51 -0.14 -6.69
CA TYR A 31 17.97 0.04 -8.08
C TYR A 31 19.35 0.65 -8.19
N LYS A 32 19.67 1.64 -7.37
CA LYS A 32 21.00 2.26 -7.33
C LYS A 32 22.06 1.24 -6.94
N HIS A 33 21.80 0.41 -5.93
CA HIS A 33 22.74 -0.62 -5.48
C HIS A 33 22.95 -1.71 -6.53
N LYS A 34 21.89 -2.20 -7.15
CA LYS A 34 21.96 -3.21 -8.23
C LYS A 34 22.71 -2.67 -9.47
N ALA A 35 22.53 -1.41 -9.81
CA ALA A 35 23.27 -0.76 -10.90
C ALA A 35 24.76 -0.66 -10.59
N GLN A 36 25.16 -0.49 -9.34
CA GLN A 36 26.57 -0.43 -8.92
C GLN A 36 27.27 -1.79 -8.91
N GLU A 37 26.61 -2.85 -8.47
CA GLU A 37 27.15 -4.22 -8.60
C GLU A 37 27.51 -4.55 -10.06
N SER A 38 26.76 -4.00 -11.00
CA SER A 38 26.99 -4.18 -12.44
C SER A 38 28.10 -3.30 -13.02
N SER A 39 28.46 -2.20 -12.36
CA SER A 39 29.36 -1.17 -12.89
C SER A 39 30.66 -0.96 -12.11
N GLY A 40 30.80 -1.56 -10.92
CA GLY A 40 31.99 -1.40 -10.06
C GLY A 40 32.26 0.04 -9.58
N LEU A 41 31.26 0.91 -9.57
CA LEU A 41 31.39 2.34 -9.21
C LEU A 41 31.14 2.58 -7.72
N GLU A 42 32.02 3.35 -7.09
CA GLU A 42 31.90 3.81 -5.72
C GLU A 42 30.71 4.80 -5.54
N LEU A 43 30.07 4.70 -4.39
CA LEU A 43 28.90 5.46 -3.94
C LEU A 43 29.12 6.97 -3.96
N ILE A 44 28.23 7.71 -4.60
CA ILE A 44 28.23 9.18 -4.58
C ILE A 44 27.58 9.65 -3.25
N ALA A 45 28.38 10.35 -2.44
CA ALA A 45 27.96 10.97 -1.20
C ALA A 45 26.98 12.13 -1.47
N GLY A 46 25.83 12.16 -0.81
CA GLY A 46 24.99 13.36 -0.80
C GLY A 46 23.53 13.22 -0.41
N GLU A 47 22.94 12.02 -0.33
CA GLU A 47 21.54 11.87 0.02
C GLU A 47 21.39 11.12 1.35
N ASP A 48 20.43 11.54 2.17
CA ASP A 48 20.06 11.11 3.51
C ASP A 48 20.87 9.92 4.08
N ILE A 49 22.06 10.23 4.59
CA ILE A 49 23.09 9.28 5.02
C ILE A 49 22.54 8.21 5.97
N ASN A 50 21.51 8.55 6.78
CA ASN A 50 20.96 7.64 7.76
C ASN A 50 20.06 6.56 7.12
N CYS A 51 19.23 6.95 6.17
CA CYS A 51 18.36 5.98 5.46
C CYS A 51 19.21 5.10 4.55
N TYR A 52 20.18 5.68 3.86
CA TYR A 52 21.12 4.98 3.02
C TYR A 52 21.98 3.98 3.79
N LYS A 53 22.62 4.41 4.88
CA LYS A 53 23.39 3.56 5.77
C LYS A 53 22.56 2.40 6.28
N TYR A 54 21.32 2.66 6.66
CA TYR A 54 20.41 1.67 7.17
C TYR A 54 20.13 0.57 6.12
N PHE A 55 19.76 0.92 4.89
CA PHE A 55 19.53 -0.06 3.83
C PHE A 55 20.81 -0.75 3.39
N THR A 56 21.95 -0.04 3.39
CA THR A 56 23.28 -0.63 3.11
C THR A 56 23.63 -1.68 4.15
N ASP A 57 23.48 -1.37 5.43
CA ASP A 57 23.76 -2.31 6.52
C ASP A 57 22.82 -3.54 6.43
N LEU A 58 21.56 -3.34 6.06
CA LEU A 58 20.60 -4.41 5.85
C LEU A 58 20.96 -5.31 4.66
N PHE A 59 21.36 -4.71 3.52
CA PHE A 59 21.81 -5.45 2.36
C PHE A 59 23.11 -6.23 2.64
N ASN A 60 24.08 -5.57 3.26
CA ASN A 60 25.37 -6.19 3.59
C ASN A 60 25.18 -7.31 4.61
N SER A 61 24.32 -7.14 5.62
CA SER A 61 24.04 -8.21 6.59
C SER A 61 23.42 -9.44 5.95
N LYS A 62 22.70 -9.27 4.85
CA LYS A 62 22.15 -10.40 4.07
C LYS A 62 23.17 -11.07 3.17
N GLN A 63 24.18 -10.32 2.70
CA GLN A 63 25.24 -10.85 1.84
C GLN A 63 26.39 -11.50 2.63
N ASP A 64 26.77 -10.89 3.76
CA ASP A 64 27.90 -11.32 4.59
C ASP A 64 27.53 -12.38 5.64
N SER A 65 26.25 -12.72 5.78
CA SER A 65 25.88 -13.77 6.71
C SER A 65 26.38 -15.11 6.16
N GLU A 66 27.37 -15.70 6.82
CA GLU A 66 27.76 -17.12 6.72
C GLU A 66 26.60 -18.07 7.07
N PHE A 67 25.41 -17.50 7.15
CA PHE A 67 24.18 -18.24 7.39
C PHE A 67 23.90 -19.13 6.19
N ASP A 68 23.75 -20.40 6.52
CA ASP A 68 23.19 -21.50 5.75
C ASP A 68 22.91 -21.17 4.26
N GLN A 69 23.54 -21.91 3.37
CA GLN A 69 23.42 -21.81 1.91
C GLN A 69 21.96 -21.60 1.45
N TYR A 70 21.02 -22.17 2.18
CA TYR A 70 19.58 -22.01 1.97
C TYR A 70 19.09 -20.56 2.15
N LEU A 71 19.53 -19.85 3.18
CA LEU A 71 19.14 -18.44 3.43
C LEU A 71 19.77 -17.50 2.40
N TYR A 72 20.98 -17.81 1.94
CA TYR A 72 21.65 -17.10 0.87
C TYR A 72 20.89 -17.24 -0.47
N ASP A 73 20.48 -18.45 -0.82
CA ASP A 73 19.70 -18.72 -2.02
C ASP A 73 18.30 -18.08 -1.96
N GLN A 74 17.68 -18.05 -0.78
CA GLN A 74 16.40 -17.38 -0.58
C GLN A 74 16.53 -15.86 -0.74
N SER A 75 17.56 -15.23 -0.19
CA SER A 75 17.81 -13.79 -0.36
C SER A 75 18.03 -13.41 -1.82
N ARG A 76 18.78 -14.22 -2.58
CA ARG A 76 18.96 -14.04 -4.03
C ARG A 76 17.65 -14.16 -4.78
N LYS A 77 16.83 -15.15 -4.45
CA LYS A 77 15.49 -15.32 -5.05
C LYS A 77 14.63 -14.08 -4.83
N THR A 78 14.59 -13.57 -3.60
CA THR A 78 13.84 -12.35 -3.25
C THR A 78 14.33 -11.12 -4.01
N ILE A 79 15.63 -10.95 -4.16
CA ILE A 79 16.24 -9.85 -4.92
C ILE A 79 15.85 -9.93 -6.40
N HIS A 80 15.87 -11.10 -7.01
CA HIS A 80 15.46 -11.28 -8.39
C HIS A 80 13.96 -11.02 -8.56
N GLU A 81 13.13 -11.62 -7.70
CA GLU A 81 11.68 -11.40 -7.70
C GLU A 81 11.35 -9.91 -7.57
N LEU A 82 11.92 -9.21 -6.59
CA LEU A 82 11.69 -7.78 -6.37
C LEU A 82 12.09 -6.94 -7.61
N SER A 83 13.21 -7.29 -8.24
CA SER A 83 13.64 -6.64 -9.48
C SER A 83 12.63 -6.76 -10.61
N ASP A 84 12.10 -7.96 -10.81
CA ASP A 84 11.13 -8.24 -11.87
C ASP A 84 9.76 -7.58 -11.59
N LEU A 85 9.33 -7.57 -10.33
CA LEU A 85 8.09 -6.94 -9.89
C LEU A 85 8.10 -5.41 -10.07
N CYS A 86 9.25 -4.80 -9.82
CA CYS A 86 9.39 -3.34 -9.88
C CYS A 86 9.76 -2.83 -11.27
N LYS A 87 10.29 -3.71 -12.15
CA LYS A 87 10.71 -3.33 -13.49
C LYS A 87 9.50 -2.87 -14.31
N ASP A 88 9.61 -1.65 -14.88
CA ASP A 88 8.57 -1.06 -15.73
C ASP A 88 7.17 -1.00 -15.11
N ASN A 89 7.08 -1.04 -13.78
CA ASN A 89 5.84 -0.92 -13.04
C ASN A 89 5.32 0.53 -13.10
N ALA A 90 4.13 0.71 -13.68
CA ALA A 90 3.53 2.02 -13.90
C ALA A 90 3.25 2.77 -12.58
N TRP A 91 2.82 2.06 -11.53
CA TRP A 91 2.54 2.68 -10.23
C TRP A 91 3.80 3.15 -9.53
N ILE A 92 4.88 2.36 -9.56
CA ILE A 92 6.15 2.75 -8.94
C ILE A 92 6.72 4.00 -9.62
N LYS A 93 6.69 4.05 -10.97
CA LYS A 93 7.09 5.25 -11.72
C LYS A 93 6.27 6.46 -11.31
N TYR A 94 4.94 6.33 -11.36
CA TYR A 94 4.02 7.41 -11.02
C TYR A 94 4.24 7.92 -9.59
N PHE A 95 4.25 7.03 -8.60
CA PHE A 95 4.43 7.41 -7.19
C PHE A 95 5.79 8.06 -6.94
N SER A 96 6.84 7.58 -7.59
CA SER A 96 8.18 8.18 -7.47
C SER A 96 8.20 9.61 -8.00
N GLU A 97 7.52 9.91 -9.10
CA GLU A 97 7.39 11.26 -9.64
C GLU A 97 6.56 12.18 -8.75
N VAL A 98 5.41 11.69 -8.25
CA VAL A 98 4.57 12.44 -7.31
C VAL A 98 5.36 12.76 -6.03
N TYR A 99 6.09 11.78 -5.49
CA TYR A 99 6.91 11.95 -4.30
C TYR A 99 7.98 13.01 -4.51
N LYS A 100 8.79 12.90 -5.58
CA LYS A 100 9.83 13.88 -5.93
C LYS A 100 9.27 15.30 -6.14
N SER A 101 8.11 15.41 -6.81
CA SER A 101 7.45 16.70 -7.01
C SER A 101 6.98 17.35 -5.70
N ARG A 102 6.56 16.56 -4.72
CA ARG A 102 6.15 17.06 -3.39
C ARG A 102 7.34 17.46 -2.55
N GLU A 103 8.40 16.68 -2.56
CA GLU A 103 9.66 16.97 -1.86
C GLU A 103 10.27 18.30 -2.34
N GLN A 104 10.34 18.54 -3.66
CA GLN A 104 10.81 19.79 -4.25
C GLN A 104 9.99 21.01 -3.85
N LYS A 105 8.71 20.83 -3.50
CA LYS A 105 7.82 21.91 -3.03
C LYS A 105 7.89 22.14 -1.52
N GLY A 106 8.84 21.51 -0.82
CA GLY A 106 9.02 21.65 0.63
C GLY A 106 7.83 21.08 1.44
N LYS A 107 7.01 20.24 0.84
CA LYS A 107 6.01 19.45 1.55
C LYS A 107 6.71 18.19 2.02
N ASP A 108 6.63 17.90 3.33
CA ASP A 108 7.10 16.63 3.87
C ASP A 108 6.64 15.52 2.92
N GLY A 109 7.60 14.68 2.45
CA GLY A 109 7.41 13.70 1.39
C GLY A 109 6.39 12.60 1.72
N TRP A 110 5.24 13.02 2.25
CA TRP A 110 4.13 12.12 2.53
C TRP A 110 3.39 11.78 1.24
N ILE A 111 3.22 10.51 0.97
CA ILE A 111 2.43 10.00 -0.13
C ILE A 111 1.47 8.93 0.39
N ASP A 112 0.26 8.96 -0.11
CA ASP A 112 -0.78 7.96 0.13
C ASP A 112 -1.09 7.25 -1.19
N PHE A 113 -0.65 6.01 -1.31
CA PHE A 113 -0.86 5.22 -2.51
C PHE A 113 -2.34 5.05 -2.84
N GLU A 114 -3.16 4.85 -1.82
CA GLU A 114 -4.59 4.62 -2.01
C GLU A 114 -5.28 5.84 -2.62
N SER A 115 -4.98 7.03 -2.11
CA SER A 115 -5.51 8.29 -2.65
C SER A 115 -5.04 8.54 -4.08
N GLU A 116 -3.77 8.24 -4.38
CA GLU A 116 -3.22 8.39 -5.72
C GLU A 116 -3.81 7.37 -6.71
N ILE A 117 -3.95 6.11 -6.30
CA ILE A 117 -4.64 5.06 -7.08
C ILE A 117 -6.09 5.51 -7.35
N SER A 118 -6.78 6.00 -6.33
CA SER A 118 -8.16 6.47 -6.45
C SER A 118 -8.31 7.57 -7.51
N LEU A 119 -7.41 8.55 -7.50
CA LEU A 119 -7.41 9.63 -8.50
C LEU A 119 -7.29 9.08 -9.94
N ILE A 120 -6.38 8.15 -10.15
CA ILE A 120 -6.12 7.57 -11.47
C ILE A 120 -7.33 6.73 -11.91
N ILE A 121 -7.80 5.83 -11.07
CA ILE A 121 -8.91 4.93 -11.39
C ILE A 121 -10.21 5.70 -11.64
N GLN A 122 -10.54 6.71 -10.84
CA GLN A 122 -11.69 7.58 -11.08
C GLN A 122 -11.58 8.32 -12.41
N THR A 123 -10.36 8.73 -12.80
CA THR A 123 -10.15 9.38 -14.10
C THR A 123 -10.39 8.40 -15.24
N PHE A 124 -9.83 7.19 -15.19
CA PHE A 124 -10.07 6.17 -16.21
C PHE A 124 -11.55 5.78 -16.29
N ASN A 125 -12.23 5.63 -15.15
CA ASN A 125 -13.66 5.33 -15.12
C ASN A 125 -14.50 6.45 -15.76
N SER A 126 -14.19 7.70 -15.45
CA SER A 126 -14.85 8.86 -16.06
C SER A 126 -14.67 8.85 -17.59
N VAL A 127 -13.45 8.61 -18.08
CA VAL A 127 -13.14 8.52 -19.51
C VAL A 127 -13.89 7.37 -20.18
N SER A 128 -13.93 6.19 -19.54
CA SER A 128 -14.67 5.04 -20.07
C SER A 128 -16.15 5.33 -20.23
N ARG A 129 -16.77 5.99 -19.25
CA ARG A 129 -18.18 6.38 -19.32
C ARG A 129 -18.45 7.40 -20.43
N ASP A 130 -17.60 8.41 -20.58
CA ASP A 130 -17.71 9.42 -21.64
C ASP A 130 -17.63 8.76 -23.02
N ILE A 131 -16.74 7.78 -23.20
CA ILE A 131 -16.63 7.00 -24.46
C ILE A 131 -17.91 6.21 -24.72
N GLN A 132 -18.43 5.50 -23.72
CA GLN A 132 -19.65 4.70 -23.86
C GLN A 132 -20.86 5.57 -24.24
N GLU A 133 -21.03 6.73 -23.61
CA GLU A 133 -22.08 7.68 -23.94
C GLU A 133 -21.94 8.20 -25.39
N THR A 134 -20.71 8.50 -25.80
CA THR A 134 -20.44 8.98 -27.17
C THR A 134 -20.79 7.92 -28.19
N ILE A 135 -20.43 6.64 -27.94
CA ILE A 135 -20.77 5.51 -28.84
C ILE A 135 -22.29 5.32 -28.91
N GLN A 136 -22.99 5.36 -27.78
CA GLN A 136 -24.46 5.24 -27.76
C GLN A 136 -25.16 6.35 -28.55
N LYS A 137 -24.56 7.53 -28.63
CA LYS A 137 -25.04 8.66 -29.45
C LYS A 137 -24.59 8.59 -30.92
N GLY A 138 -23.95 7.47 -31.33
CA GLY A 138 -23.47 7.25 -32.71
C GLY A 138 -22.09 7.86 -33.00
N GLY A 139 -21.33 8.25 -31.98
CA GLY A 139 -19.94 8.72 -32.09
C GLY A 139 -18.92 7.59 -32.13
N VAL A 140 -17.66 7.92 -32.43
CA VAL A 140 -16.55 6.96 -32.53
C VAL A 140 -15.64 6.91 -31.27
N GLY A 141 -15.77 7.87 -30.39
CA GLY A 141 -14.98 8.01 -29.16
C GLY A 141 -15.16 9.40 -28.57
N THR A 142 -14.34 9.79 -27.61
CA THR A 142 -14.45 11.08 -26.93
C THR A 142 -13.13 11.86 -26.93
N VAL A 143 -13.24 13.19 -26.81
CA VAL A 143 -12.11 14.08 -26.57
C VAL A 143 -12.08 14.39 -25.07
N LEU A 144 -10.94 14.10 -24.43
CA LEU A 144 -10.78 14.26 -22.99
C LEU A 144 -10.69 15.73 -22.58
N SER A 145 -11.20 16.03 -21.39
CA SER A 145 -10.96 17.31 -20.75
C SER A 145 -9.48 17.49 -20.40
N GLN A 146 -9.01 18.74 -20.25
CA GLN A 146 -7.62 19.04 -19.89
C GLN A 146 -7.21 18.38 -18.56
N ARG A 147 -8.14 18.25 -17.60
CA ARG A 147 -7.88 17.59 -16.32
C ARG A 147 -7.60 16.09 -16.52
N GLN A 148 -8.41 15.40 -17.29
CA GLN A 148 -8.23 13.97 -17.62
C GLN A 148 -6.91 13.76 -18.37
N LEU A 149 -6.60 14.63 -19.35
CA LEU A 149 -5.35 14.59 -20.09
C LEU A 149 -4.12 14.73 -19.17
N ASN A 150 -4.15 15.68 -18.23
CA ASN A 150 -3.05 15.89 -17.28
C ASN A 150 -2.78 14.66 -16.40
N VAL A 151 -3.82 13.96 -16.00
CA VAL A 151 -3.70 12.72 -15.20
C VAL A 151 -3.17 11.60 -16.08
N LEU A 152 -3.74 11.38 -17.24
CA LEU A 152 -3.37 10.29 -18.15
C LEU A 152 -1.98 10.50 -18.77
N ALA A 153 -1.55 11.75 -18.97
CA ALA A 153 -0.23 12.07 -19.50
C ALA A 153 0.91 11.45 -18.68
N LEU A 154 0.71 11.25 -17.38
CA LEU A 154 1.69 10.61 -16.50
C LEU A 154 1.92 9.13 -16.83
N PHE A 155 0.95 8.47 -17.48
CA PHE A 155 1.06 7.08 -17.91
C PHE A 155 1.37 6.93 -19.40
N LEU A 156 1.07 7.96 -20.18
CA LEU A 156 1.12 7.93 -21.65
C LEU A 156 2.43 8.49 -22.22
N GLU A 157 3.56 8.28 -21.55
CA GLU A 157 4.91 8.78 -21.95
C GLU A 157 5.27 8.58 -23.45
N LYS A 158 4.51 7.81 -24.20
CA LYS A 158 4.74 7.52 -25.63
C LYS A 158 3.84 8.28 -26.58
N MET A 159 2.93 9.11 -26.11
CA MET A 159 2.18 10.00 -27.00
C MET A 159 3.05 11.22 -27.27
N ASP A 160 3.54 11.26 -28.48
CA ASP A 160 4.35 12.34 -29.03
C ASP A 160 3.77 13.70 -28.64
N SER A 161 4.45 14.40 -27.74
CA SER A 161 4.03 15.70 -27.23
C SER A 161 3.88 16.79 -28.31
N SER A 162 4.28 16.49 -29.53
CA SER A 162 4.21 17.37 -30.71
C SER A 162 2.85 17.37 -31.41
N SER A 163 1.99 16.38 -31.22
CA SER A 163 0.67 16.32 -31.84
C SER A 163 -0.46 16.25 -30.81
N GLY A 164 -0.59 17.32 -30.04
CA GLY A 164 -1.70 17.62 -29.15
C GLY A 164 -2.58 16.44 -28.70
N MET A 165 -2.31 15.91 -27.49
CA MET A 165 -3.22 14.94 -26.82
C MET A 165 -4.69 15.39 -26.85
N ALA A 166 -4.95 16.69 -27.00
CA ALA A 166 -6.28 17.28 -27.11
C ALA A 166 -7.06 16.88 -28.37
N THR A 167 -6.39 16.33 -29.39
CA THR A 167 -7.03 15.90 -30.65
C THR A 167 -7.15 14.38 -30.78
N HIS A 168 -6.57 13.61 -29.85
CA HIS A 168 -6.69 12.16 -29.86
C HIS A 168 -8.10 11.73 -29.46
N VAL A 169 -8.70 10.88 -30.26
CA VAL A 169 -10.03 10.30 -29.98
C VAL A 169 -9.82 8.97 -29.28
N TRP A 170 -10.08 8.96 -27.99
CA TRP A 170 -9.93 7.79 -27.15
C TRP A 170 -10.98 6.73 -27.45
N LYS A 171 -10.55 5.46 -27.46
CA LYS A 171 -11.39 4.30 -27.73
C LYS A 171 -11.45 3.40 -26.50
N LYS A 172 -12.48 2.56 -26.45
CA LYS A 172 -12.69 1.61 -25.36
C LYS A 172 -11.53 0.63 -25.22
N GLU A 173 -10.99 0.16 -26.33
CA GLU A 173 -9.87 -0.81 -26.34
C GLU A 173 -8.61 -0.25 -25.70
N GLU A 174 -8.38 1.07 -25.80
CA GLU A 174 -7.24 1.72 -25.14
C GLU A 174 -7.44 1.77 -23.61
N ILE A 175 -8.65 2.04 -23.16
CA ILE A 175 -8.99 2.05 -21.73
C ILE A 175 -8.89 0.64 -21.15
N ASP A 176 -9.39 -0.38 -21.86
CA ASP A 176 -9.32 -1.77 -21.44
C ASP A 176 -7.86 -2.26 -21.34
N PHE A 177 -7.01 -1.87 -22.30
CA PHE A 177 -5.56 -2.14 -22.24
C PHE A 177 -4.92 -1.53 -20.97
N TRP A 178 -5.19 -0.25 -20.72
CA TRP A 178 -4.62 0.41 -19.55
C TRP A 178 -5.19 -0.14 -18.25
N LYS A 179 -6.47 -0.45 -18.19
CA LYS A 179 -7.09 -1.11 -17.04
C LYS A 179 -6.34 -2.40 -16.69
N GLN A 180 -6.15 -3.26 -17.67
CA GLN A 180 -5.44 -4.53 -17.45
C GLN A 180 -3.99 -4.31 -17.02
N LYS A 181 -3.26 -3.43 -17.71
CA LYS A 181 -1.88 -3.08 -17.38
C LYS A 181 -1.76 -2.55 -15.95
N LEU A 182 -2.62 -1.63 -15.53
CA LEU A 182 -2.61 -1.06 -14.19
C LEU A 182 -2.97 -2.11 -13.13
N LEU A 183 -3.88 -3.03 -13.42
CA LEU A 183 -4.24 -4.11 -12.49
C LEU A 183 -3.07 -5.10 -12.30
N GLU A 184 -2.43 -5.51 -13.38
CA GLU A 184 -1.26 -6.37 -13.34
C GLU A 184 -0.11 -5.71 -12.55
N ASP A 185 0.15 -4.43 -12.81
CA ASP A 185 1.19 -3.67 -12.11
C ASP A 185 0.84 -3.40 -10.64
N LEU A 186 -0.46 -3.28 -10.29
CA LEU A 186 -0.91 -3.18 -8.89
C LEU A 186 -0.65 -4.48 -8.13
N ASN A 187 -0.91 -5.62 -8.74
CA ASN A 187 -0.60 -6.92 -8.14
C ASN A 187 0.91 -7.09 -7.93
N LYS A 188 1.73 -6.68 -8.90
CA LYS A 188 3.20 -6.66 -8.76
C LYS A 188 3.66 -5.70 -7.65
N LEU A 189 3.10 -4.51 -7.58
CA LEU A 189 3.38 -3.52 -6.53
C LEU A 189 3.02 -4.07 -5.15
N THR A 190 1.84 -4.70 -5.03
CA THR A 190 1.39 -5.31 -3.77
C THR A 190 2.37 -6.39 -3.31
N ARG A 191 2.82 -7.27 -4.22
CA ARG A 191 3.82 -8.28 -3.91
C ARG A 191 5.19 -7.68 -3.57
N ALA A 192 5.64 -6.63 -4.27
CA ALA A 192 6.88 -5.93 -3.95
C ALA A 192 6.82 -5.29 -2.55
N LEU A 193 5.69 -4.68 -2.19
CA LEU A 193 5.46 -4.15 -0.84
C LEU A 193 5.44 -5.28 0.20
N GLU A 194 4.83 -6.42 -0.10
CA GLU A 194 4.82 -7.60 0.76
C GLU A 194 6.24 -8.11 1.05
N ILE A 195 7.09 -8.23 0.04
CA ILE A 195 8.50 -8.59 0.19
C ILE A 195 9.24 -7.56 1.07
N TYR A 196 9.05 -6.28 0.81
CA TYR A 196 9.63 -5.20 1.61
C TYR A 196 9.28 -5.36 3.09
N LEU A 197 8.00 -5.55 3.41
CA LEU A 197 7.52 -5.65 4.79
C LEU A 197 7.90 -6.97 5.47
N SER A 198 7.86 -8.09 4.74
CA SER A 198 8.08 -9.42 5.32
C SER A 198 9.56 -9.86 5.33
N ASP A 199 10.39 -9.39 4.41
CA ASP A 199 11.81 -9.77 4.34
C ASP A 199 12.72 -8.68 4.91
N TYR A 200 12.54 -7.42 4.46
CA TYR A 200 13.43 -6.34 4.89
C TYR A 200 13.03 -5.75 6.23
N ILE A 201 11.78 -5.33 6.40
CA ILE A 201 11.31 -4.70 7.65
C ILE A 201 11.24 -5.71 8.80
N SER A 202 10.88 -6.96 8.53
CA SER A 202 10.81 -7.99 9.57
C SER A 202 12.17 -8.28 10.23
N ASN A 203 13.28 -7.96 9.57
CA ASN A 203 14.62 -8.16 10.12
C ASN A 203 15.11 -6.98 11.00
N PHE A 204 14.33 -5.90 11.11
CA PHE A 204 14.66 -4.83 12.05
C PHE A 204 14.67 -5.34 13.48
N MET A 205 15.68 -4.93 14.24
CA MET A 205 15.70 -5.11 15.68
C MET A 205 14.64 -4.21 16.29
N LEU A 206 13.56 -4.81 16.75
CA LEU A 206 12.52 -4.11 17.48
C LEU A 206 13.04 -3.81 18.87
N GLY A 207 12.88 -2.56 19.30
CA GLY A 207 13.18 -2.14 20.65
C GLY A 207 12.26 -2.81 21.68
N ASN A 208 12.42 -2.44 22.95
CA ASN A 208 11.49 -2.84 24.01
C ASN A 208 10.10 -2.27 23.69
N GLY A 209 9.06 -3.10 23.87
CA GLY A 209 7.68 -2.65 23.64
C GLY A 209 7.30 -1.44 24.47
N LEU A 210 6.35 -0.66 23.99
CA LEU A 210 5.88 0.57 24.62
C LEU A 210 5.22 0.26 25.97
N PRO A 211 5.52 1.04 27.04
CA PRO A 211 4.94 0.82 28.37
C PRO A 211 3.41 0.82 28.37
N ASP A 212 2.81 1.72 27.60
CA ASP A 212 1.35 1.86 27.52
C ASP A 212 0.68 0.58 26.98
N ILE A 213 1.30 -0.07 26.00
CA ILE A 213 0.79 -1.33 25.45
C ILE A 213 1.03 -2.49 26.43
N LYS A 214 2.20 -2.52 27.11
CA LYS A 214 2.50 -3.56 28.11
C LYS A 214 1.56 -3.51 29.32
N ASN A 215 1.06 -2.34 29.66
CA ASN A 215 0.15 -2.11 30.78
C ASN A 215 -1.33 -2.29 30.42
N LEU A 216 -1.65 -2.63 29.17
CA LEU A 216 -3.02 -2.95 28.80
C LEU A 216 -3.54 -4.17 29.54
N PRO A 217 -4.86 -4.22 29.84
CA PRO A 217 -5.47 -5.42 30.38
C PRO A 217 -5.31 -6.57 29.39
N TYR A 218 -5.60 -7.79 29.85
CA TYR A 218 -5.61 -8.97 28.99
C TYR A 218 -6.45 -8.72 27.74
N LEU A 219 -5.84 -8.91 26.58
CA LEU A 219 -6.47 -8.70 25.27
C LEU A 219 -7.01 -10.04 24.75
N ASP A 220 -8.23 -10.02 24.26
CA ASP A 220 -8.86 -11.17 23.61
C ASP A 220 -8.63 -11.15 22.10
N LYS A 221 -8.65 -9.94 21.50
CA LYS A 221 -8.62 -9.78 20.04
C LYS A 221 -7.78 -8.58 19.63
N ILE A 222 -7.15 -8.68 18.45
CA ILE A 222 -6.41 -7.58 17.80
C ILE A 222 -6.93 -7.39 16.37
N LEU A 223 -7.47 -6.21 16.11
CA LEU A 223 -7.86 -5.77 14.77
C LEU A 223 -6.75 -4.92 14.18
N SER A 224 -6.05 -5.45 13.17
CA SER A 224 -4.91 -4.79 12.55
C SER A 224 -5.25 -4.25 11.17
N PHE A 225 -5.02 -2.95 10.97
CA PHE A 225 -5.00 -2.31 9.65
C PHE A 225 -3.59 -2.29 9.03
N ASN A 226 -2.59 -2.83 9.75
CA ASN A 226 -1.23 -2.99 9.25
C ASN A 226 -1.05 -4.32 8.55
N TYR A 227 -0.15 -4.36 7.58
CA TYR A 227 0.28 -5.60 6.94
C TYR A 227 1.32 -6.37 7.76
N THR A 228 1.91 -5.72 8.79
CA THR A 228 2.99 -6.27 9.61
C THR A 228 2.48 -7.01 10.84
N CYS A 229 3.27 -7.96 11.34
CA CYS A 229 2.98 -8.67 12.59
C CYS A 229 3.68 -8.05 13.81
N THR A 230 3.83 -6.73 13.85
CA THR A 230 4.59 -5.99 14.86
C THR A 230 4.14 -6.31 16.28
N TYR A 231 2.83 -6.37 16.54
CA TYR A 231 2.34 -6.73 17.88
C TYR A 231 2.83 -8.12 18.30
N GLN A 232 2.65 -9.14 17.47
CA GLN A 232 3.04 -10.52 17.74
C GLN A 232 4.53 -10.62 18.06
N ARG A 233 5.37 -9.89 17.33
CA ARG A 233 6.83 -9.91 17.47
C ARG A 233 7.32 -9.26 18.76
N ILE A 234 6.65 -8.22 19.25
CA ILE A 234 7.10 -7.43 20.41
C ILE A 234 6.45 -7.89 21.70
N TYR A 235 5.16 -8.18 21.67
CA TYR A 235 4.35 -8.45 22.86
C TYR A 235 4.00 -9.94 22.99
N GLY A 236 4.30 -10.72 21.96
CA GLY A 236 4.05 -12.15 21.93
C GLY A 236 2.61 -12.50 21.61
N GLU A 237 2.33 -13.78 21.71
CA GLU A 237 1.01 -14.38 21.49
C GLU A 237 0.64 -15.23 22.71
N HIS A 238 -0.65 -15.38 22.94
CA HIS A 238 -1.17 -16.40 23.84
C HIS A 238 -2.27 -17.20 23.11
N PRO A 239 -2.58 -18.43 23.55
CA PRO A 239 -3.43 -19.36 22.80
C PRO A 239 -4.85 -18.86 22.49
N PHE A 240 -5.31 -17.84 23.21
CA PHE A 240 -6.68 -17.31 23.09
C PHE A 240 -6.70 -15.91 22.41
N LEU A 241 -5.55 -15.39 21.96
CA LEU A 241 -5.48 -14.10 21.30
C LEU A 241 -5.75 -14.29 19.81
N GLU A 242 -6.86 -13.73 19.35
CA GLU A 242 -7.23 -13.75 17.94
C GLU A 242 -6.75 -12.50 17.22
N PHE A 243 -6.33 -12.66 15.96
CA PHE A 243 -5.91 -11.57 15.09
C PHE A 243 -6.77 -11.51 13.85
N ASP A 244 -7.23 -10.32 13.48
CA ASP A 244 -7.77 -10.05 12.17
C ASP A 244 -6.94 -8.94 11.49
N TYR A 245 -6.40 -9.24 10.31
CA TYR A 245 -5.68 -8.30 9.47
C TYR A 245 -6.60 -7.81 8.36
N VAL A 246 -7.21 -6.64 8.56
CA VAL A 246 -8.25 -6.08 7.67
C VAL A 246 -7.82 -5.99 6.21
N HIS A 247 -6.54 -5.72 5.99
CA HIS A 247 -5.95 -5.60 4.65
C HIS A 247 -4.99 -6.74 4.30
N GLY A 248 -5.08 -7.86 5.02
CA GLY A 248 -4.15 -8.97 4.86
C GLY A 248 -2.82 -8.76 5.60
N LYS A 249 -2.01 -9.80 5.64
CA LYS A 249 -0.73 -9.84 6.36
C LYS A 249 0.39 -10.19 5.38
N ALA A 250 1.49 -9.46 5.46
CA ALA A 250 2.68 -9.73 4.65
C ALA A 250 3.31 -11.08 5.05
N ASP A 251 3.51 -11.95 4.06
CA ASP A 251 4.16 -13.25 4.23
C ASP A 251 5.11 -13.52 3.06
N LEU A 252 6.39 -13.74 3.38
CA LEU A 252 7.41 -14.00 2.36
C LEU A 252 7.16 -15.28 1.55
N ARG A 253 6.41 -16.24 2.11
CA ARG A 253 6.08 -17.50 1.45
C ARG A 253 5.08 -17.36 0.31
N ASN A 254 4.38 -16.24 0.24
CA ASN A 254 3.45 -15.95 -0.85
C ASN A 254 4.17 -15.66 -2.17
N ASP A 255 3.39 -15.66 -3.23
CA ASP A 255 3.71 -15.13 -4.55
C ASP A 255 2.62 -14.12 -5.01
N ILE A 256 2.68 -13.65 -6.26
CA ILE A 256 1.69 -12.70 -6.80
C ILE A 256 0.25 -13.25 -6.72
N GLN A 257 0.08 -14.57 -6.84
CA GLN A 257 -1.24 -15.20 -6.89
C GLN A 257 -1.79 -15.51 -5.48
N SER A 258 -0.91 -15.80 -4.53
CA SER A 258 -1.26 -16.24 -3.19
C SER A 258 -1.22 -15.12 -2.15
N THR A 259 -0.73 -13.92 -2.49
CA THR A 259 -0.72 -12.78 -1.55
C THR A 259 -2.13 -12.40 -1.13
N ASN A 260 -2.37 -12.35 0.18
CA ASN A 260 -3.63 -11.91 0.76
C ASN A 260 -3.64 -10.41 1.09
N MET A 261 -2.55 -9.68 0.83
CA MET A 261 -2.51 -8.24 1.02
C MET A 261 -3.45 -7.53 0.03
N VAL A 262 -4.17 -6.56 0.56
CA VAL A 262 -5.14 -5.73 -0.17
C VAL A 262 -4.59 -4.32 -0.31
N LEU A 263 -4.27 -3.92 -1.53
CA LEU A 263 -3.89 -2.56 -1.88
C LEU A 263 -4.83 -2.05 -2.96
N GLY A 264 -5.65 -1.08 -2.64
CA GLY A 264 -6.70 -0.63 -3.56
C GLY A 264 -7.39 0.63 -3.06
N ILE A 265 -8.56 0.87 -3.58
CA ILE A 265 -9.36 2.06 -3.31
C ILE A 265 -10.65 1.73 -2.57
N ASP A 266 -11.15 2.69 -1.84
CA ASP A 266 -12.48 2.61 -1.26
C ASP A 266 -13.57 2.82 -2.32
N GLU A 267 -14.83 2.56 -1.98
CA GLU A 267 -15.96 2.85 -2.86
C GLU A 267 -16.08 4.36 -3.07
N TYR A 268 -16.15 4.77 -4.32
CA TYR A 268 -16.27 6.18 -4.72
C TYR A 268 -17.54 6.49 -5.51
N LEU A 269 -18.28 5.46 -5.92
CA LEU A 269 -19.54 5.60 -6.63
C LEU A 269 -20.69 5.70 -5.65
N GLU A 270 -21.72 6.45 -6.01
CA GLU A 270 -22.93 6.65 -5.20
C GLU A 270 -24.19 6.18 -5.91
N GLY A 271 -25.22 5.87 -5.15
CA GLY A 271 -26.53 5.44 -5.64
C GLY A 271 -26.46 4.27 -6.61
N ASP A 272 -27.25 4.31 -7.65
CA ASP A 272 -27.36 3.25 -8.67
C ASP A 272 -26.04 2.93 -9.38
N ALA A 273 -25.13 3.90 -9.50
CA ALA A 273 -23.82 3.69 -10.12
C ALA A 273 -22.96 2.72 -9.30
N ARG A 274 -23.06 2.78 -7.97
CA ARG A 274 -22.35 1.87 -7.07
C ARG A 274 -22.66 0.40 -7.36
N ASP A 275 -23.91 0.10 -7.65
CA ASP A 275 -24.38 -1.29 -7.81
C ASP A 275 -24.27 -1.78 -9.26
N LYS A 276 -24.16 -0.87 -10.22
CA LYS A 276 -24.20 -1.19 -11.66
C LYS A 276 -22.86 -1.05 -12.36
N ASP A 277 -21.98 -0.14 -11.89
CA ASP A 277 -20.69 0.10 -12.52
C ASP A 277 -19.61 -0.77 -11.89
N LEU A 278 -19.35 -1.90 -12.51
CA LEU A 278 -18.37 -2.90 -12.06
C LEU A 278 -17.04 -2.82 -12.86
N GLU A 279 -16.87 -1.82 -13.70
CA GLU A 279 -15.75 -1.79 -14.66
C GLU A 279 -14.37 -1.80 -13.97
N PHE A 280 -14.24 -1.09 -12.83
CA PHE A 280 -12.99 -1.03 -12.04
C PHE A 280 -13.12 -1.68 -10.67
N ILE A 281 -13.99 -2.68 -10.53
CA ILE A 281 -14.27 -3.35 -9.25
C ILE A 281 -13.03 -4.02 -8.65
N GLU A 282 -12.12 -4.54 -9.49
CA GLU A 282 -10.91 -5.25 -9.10
C GLU A 282 -9.90 -4.34 -8.35
N PHE A 283 -10.02 -3.02 -8.51
CA PHE A 283 -9.23 -2.05 -7.76
C PHE A 283 -9.82 -1.70 -6.39
N LYS A 284 -11.07 -2.11 -6.11
CA LYS A 284 -11.77 -1.79 -4.86
C LYS A 284 -11.37 -2.76 -3.75
N LYS A 285 -11.03 -2.22 -2.59
CA LYS A 285 -10.60 -3.00 -1.42
C LYS A 285 -11.61 -4.06 -1.00
N PHE A 286 -12.91 -3.74 -1.01
CA PHE A 286 -13.92 -4.70 -0.62
C PHE A 286 -13.94 -5.93 -1.52
N PHE A 287 -13.79 -5.74 -2.85
CA PHE A 287 -13.70 -6.84 -3.80
C PHE A 287 -12.44 -7.67 -3.58
N GLN A 288 -11.28 -7.01 -3.42
CA GLN A 288 -10.02 -7.69 -3.14
C GLN A 288 -10.07 -8.48 -1.84
N ARG A 289 -10.69 -7.94 -0.78
CA ARG A 289 -10.87 -8.65 0.51
C ARG A 289 -11.68 -9.94 0.34
N ILE A 290 -12.81 -9.87 -0.37
CA ILE A 290 -13.64 -11.04 -0.67
C ILE A 290 -12.84 -12.07 -1.50
N HIS A 291 -12.19 -11.62 -2.57
CA HIS A 291 -11.45 -12.48 -3.49
C HIS A 291 -10.25 -13.15 -2.83
N LYS A 292 -9.57 -12.46 -1.92
CA LYS A 292 -8.39 -12.93 -1.19
C LYS A 292 -8.72 -13.54 0.18
N GLU A 293 -9.98 -13.66 0.52
CA GLU A 293 -10.48 -14.24 1.78
C GLU A 293 -9.78 -13.66 3.03
N THR A 294 -9.66 -12.33 3.10
CA THR A 294 -8.95 -11.63 4.17
C THR A 294 -9.80 -10.57 4.86
N GLY A 295 -9.51 -10.30 6.14
CA GLY A 295 -10.08 -9.20 6.90
C GLY A 295 -11.58 -9.34 7.14
N GLY A 296 -12.07 -10.54 7.44
CA GLY A 296 -13.49 -10.79 7.67
C GLY A 296 -13.84 -11.26 9.08
N LEU A 297 -12.86 -11.59 9.92
CA LEU A 297 -13.13 -12.15 11.26
C LEU A 297 -13.79 -11.16 12.20
N TYR A 298 -13.48 -9.86 12.07
CA TYR A 298 -14.05 -8.81 12.91
C TYR A 298 -15.57 -8.71 12.81
N GLU A 299 -16.19 -9.16 11.71
CA GLU A 299 -17.65 -9.15 11.55
C GLU A 299 -18.31 -10.11 12.55
N GLY A 300 -17.73 -11.31 12.74
CA GLY A 300 -18.16 -12.24 13.77
C GLY A 300 -17.95 -11.68 15.19
N TRP A 301 -16.89 -10.91 15.42
CA TRP A 301 -16.67 -10.24 16.71
C TRP A 301 -17.72 -9.17 17.00
N LEU A 302 -18.19 -8.44 15.97
CA LEU A 302 -19.28 -7.47 16.12
C LEU A 302 -20.59 -8.16 16.50
N GLU A 303 -20.90 -9.32 15.91
CA GLU A 303 -22.07 -10.13 16.27
C GLU A 303 -21.98 -10.62 17.72
N GLU A 304 -20.80 -11.09 18.14
CA GLU A 304 -20.54 -11.53 19.52
C GLU A 304 -20.77 -10.37 20.51
N ILE A 305 -20.21 -9.15 20.22
CA ILE A 305 -20.41 -7.95 21.04
C ILE A 305 -21.90 -7.57 21.12
N GLN A 306 -22.60 -7.59 20.01
CA GLN A 306 -24.02 -7.21 19.95
C GLN A 306 -24.88 -8.22 20.72
N SER A 307 -24.57 -9.52 20.62
CA SER A 307 -25.32 -10.57 21.34
C SER A 307 -25.17 -10.47 22.85
N GLU A 308 -23.99 -10.04 23.34
CA GLU A 308 -23.72 -9.88 24.76
C GLU A 308 -24.34 -8.62 25.38
N LYS A 309 -25.00 -7.73 24.62
CA LYS A 309 -25.56 -6.44 25.08
C LYS A 309 -24.56 -5.50 25.76
N LYS A 310 -23.24 -5.69 25.49
CA LYS A 310 -22.14 -4.92 26.14
C LYS A 310 -21.70 -3.68 25.37
N ILE A 311 -22.42 -3.24 24.34
CA ILE A 311 -22.04 -2.04 23.54
C ILE A 311 -21.85 -0.79 24.42
N TYR A 312 -22.62 -0.66 25.50
CA TYR A 312 -22.49 0.46 26.45
C TYR A 312 -21.22 0.38 27.30
N GLU A 313 -20.75 -0.82 27.66
CA GLU A 313 -19.53 -1.00 28.43
C GLU A 313 -18.29 -0.67 27.61
N ILE A 314 -18.26 -1.01 26.32
CA ILE A 314 -17.15 -0.68 25.40
C ILE A 314 -17.00 0.83 25.27
N SER A 315 -18.08 1.57 25.11
CA SER A 315 -18.06 3.03 25.07
C SER A 315 -17.57 3.66 26.38
N ALA A 316 -17.85 3.04 27.51
CA ALA A 316 -17.38 3.47 28.82
C ALA A 316 -15.89 3.13 29.01
N ILE A 317 -15.45 1.95 28.64
CA ILE A 317 -14.05 1.51 28.69
C ILE A 317 -13.16 2.39 27.81
N VAL A 318 -13.62 2.71 26.60
CA VAL A 318 -12.93 3.63 25.69
C VAL A 318 -12.80 5.04 26.30
N LYS A 319 -13.78 5.50 27.08
CA LYS A 319 -13.72 6.80 27.77
C LYS A 319 -12.90 6.77 29.06
N GLU A 320 -12.96 5.71 29.83
CA GLU A 320 -12.32 5.62 31.16
C GLU A 320 -10.86 5.20 31.10
N ASN A 321 -10.46 4.33 30.14
CA ASN A 321 -9.11 3.79 30.06
C ASN A 321 -8.25 4.38 28.94
N GLY A 322 -8.74 5.37 28.20
CA GLY A 322 -8.03 6.00 27.11
C GLY A 322 -7.74 5.00 25.98
N CYS A 323 -8.64 4.84 25.04
CA CYS A 323 -8.37 4.03 23.86
C CYS A 323 -7.14 4.58 23.15
N LEU A 324 -6.02 3.86 23.20
CA LEU A 324 -4.82 4.18 22.44
C LEU A 324 -5.08 3.81 20.96
N LEU A 325 -5.65 4.75 20.25
CA LEU A 325 -5.84 4.63 18.80
C LEU A 325 -4.55 5.05 18.12
N TYR A 326 -3.68 4.10 17.79
CA TYR A 326 -2.50 4.34 16.96
C TYR A 326 -2.93 4.39 15.50
N THR A 327 -3.48 5.52 15.08
CA THR A 327 -3.79 5.80 13.68
C THR A 327 -2.74 6.72 13.09
N SER A 328 -2.38 6.51 11.84
CA SER A 328 -1.69 7.54 11.08
C SER A 328 -2.62 8.75 10.97
N PRO A 329 -2.16 9.99 11.19
CA PRO A 329 -3.02 11.15 11.00
C PRO A 329 -3.53 11.16 9.57
N SER A 330 -4.86 11.09 9.43
CA SER A 330 -5.49 11.23 8.12
C SER A 330 -5.21 12.64 7.58
N PRO A 331 -4.95 12.81 6.28
CA PRO A 331 -4.84 14.14 5.69
C PRO A 331 -6.07 15.02 5.88
N ARG A 332 -7.21 14.43 6.26
CA ARG A 332 -8.44 15.15 6.57
C ARG A 332 -8.39 15.89 7.92
N ASP A 333 -7.56 15.42 8.85
CA ASP A 333 -7.48 16.01 10.19
C ASP A 333 -6.70 17.33 10.22
N GLY A 334 -5.89 17.62 9.20
CA GLY A 334 -5.15 18.88 9.03
C GLY A 334 -5.94 20.01 8.35
N ALA A 335 -7.13 19.74 7.82
CA ALA A 335 -7.90 20.70 7.01
C ALA A 335 -9.03 21.43 7.80
N THR A 336 -9.26 21.10 9.07
CA THR A 336 -10.36 21.65 9.86
C THR A 336 -9.96 22.56 11.00
N SER A 337 -8.70 23.03 11.08
CA SER A 337 -8.32 24.09 12.01
C SER A 337 -7.93 25.36 11.28
N ARG A 338 -8.91 26.08 10.73
CA ARG A 338 -8.94 27.55 10.57
C ARG A 338 -10.37 28.06 10.53
#